data_8f892bb2d3adf42cb83ac0566afc589e
#
_entry.id   8f892bb2d3adf42cb83ac0566afc589e
#
_cell.length_a   1.000
_cell.length_b   1.000
_cell.length_c   1.000
_cell.angle_alpha   90.00
_cell.angle_beta   90.00
_cell.angle_gamma   90.00
#
_symmetry.space_group_name_H-M   'P 1'
#
loop_
_entity.id
_entity.type
_entity.pdbx_description
1 polymer ?
#
loop_
_entity_poly.entity_id
_entity_poly.type
_entity_poly.pdbx_seq_one_letter_code
_entity_poly.pdbx_strand_id
1 'polypeptide(L)'
;MPYNGQLTSQKRFSQIGFSRLIRLEWLERTANLVLAGNDESSIYDALQRFLDNKLYGGKNVKGGSREKTIAILRKIWVRPPIDLICLRDNGLEILSHIPLEEHIIIHWGMTMAAYPFWSAVAMHIGRQLRLQGTTSVGQVQRRISEQYGERGAVSLAVQKIFLSLADWGLLRRTANRGIYVPGLSFAINDIRVIAWLVEAFLHVHQGGPLMLDAIFNLPSLFPFRINPVSAGQLVKASERLDAFSVGIGQDFLVIGKAN
;
A
#
# COMPACT_ATOMS: atom_id res chain seq x y z
N MET A 1 -7.93 21.58 -23.52
CA MET A 1 -6.59 21.23 -23.00
C MET A 1 -6.77 19.97 -22.17
N PRO A 2 -6.13 18.82 -22.44
CA PRO A 2 -6.28 17.63 -21.63
C PRO A 2 -5.62 17.87 -20.28
N TYR A 3 -6.32 17.55 -19.23
CA TYR A 3 -5.99 17.71 -17.82
C TYR A 3 -4.61 17.09 -17.50
N ASN A 4 -3.70 17.91 -16.98
CA ASN A 4 -2.36 17.50 -16.48
C ASN A 4 -2.42 16.41 -15.38
N GLY A 5 -3.58 16.16 -14.78
CA GLY A 5 -3.81 15.14 -13.76
C GLY A 5 -3.79 13.69 -14.28
N GLN A 6 -4.28 13.44 -15.48
CA GLN A 6 -4.28 12.07 -16.05
C GLN A 6 -2.88 11.57 -16.42
N LEU A 7 -2.00 12.46 -16.89
CA LEU A 7 -0.61 12.13 -17.20
C LEU A 7 0.22 11.79 -15.96
N THR A 8 -0.07 12.42 -14.81
CA THR A 8 0.59 12.14 -13.53
C THR A 8 0.12 10.83 -12.91
N SER A 9 -1.16 10.47 -13.06
CA SER A 9 -1.71 9.19 -12.61
C SER A 9 -1.11 8.03 -13.39
N GLN A 10 -1.12 8.06 -14.74
CA GLN A 10 -0.51 7.00 -15.56
C GLN A 10 0.99 6.79 -15.26
N LYS A 11 1.74 7.86 -15.01
CA LYS A 11 3.16 7.79 -14.68
C LYS A 11 3.44 7.04 -13.37
N ARG A 12 2.49 7.05 -12.41
CA ARG A 12 2.59 6.32 -11.14
C ARG A 12 2.69 4.81 -11.34
N PHE A 13 1.96 4.25 -12.30
CA PHE A 13 1.91 2.81 -12.56
C PHE A 13 3.17 2.23 -13.21
N SER A 14 3.95 3.05 -13.89
CA SER A 14 5.25 2.65 -14.45
C SER A 14 6.43 2.86 -13.50
N GLN A 15 6.21 3.53 -12.36
CA GLN A 15 7.27 3.84 -11.40
C GLN A 15 7.50 2.68 -10.43
N ILE A 16 8.76 2.25 -10.31
CA ILE A 16 9.19 1.28 -9.31
C ILE A 16 9.20 1.91 -7.91
N GLY A 17 9.95 2.98 -7.73
CA GLY A 17 9.96 3.92 -6.59
C GLY A 17 10.28 3.36 -5.20
N PHE A 18 9.90 2.12 -4.87
CA PHE A 18 10.03 1.53 -3.53
C PHE A 18 11.41 0.85 -3.34
N SER A 19 12.45 1.65 -3.22
CA SER A 19 13.85 1.18 -3.26
C SER A 19 14.51 1.00 -1.89
N ARG A 20 13.75 1.10 -0.79
CA ARG A 20 14.23 1.00 0.59
C ARG A 20 13.34 0.08 1.42
N LEU A 21 13.95 -0.58 2.42
CA LEU A 21 13.18 -1.17 3.50
C LEU A 21 12.46 -0.04 4.23
N ILE A 22 11.16 -0.17 4.39
CA ILE A 22 10.31 0.75 5.17
C ILE A 22 9.76 -0.04 6.35
N ARG A 23 10.04 0.42 7.56
CA ARG A 23 9.52 -0.20 8.77
C ARG A 23 8.13 0.33 9.10
N LEU A 24 7.31 -0.51 9.73
CA LEU A 24 5.96 -0.11 10.12
C LEU A 24 5.98 1.09 11.08
N GLU A 25 6.90 1.09 12.04
CA GLU A 25 7.08 2.21 12.99
C GLU A 25 7.39 3.56 12.30
N TRP A 26 8.00 3.53 11.10
CA TRP A 26 8.32 4.76 10.36
C TRP A 26 7.10 5.34 9.65
N LEU A 27 6.22 4.46 9.15
CA LEU A 27 4.93 4.86 8.60
C LEU A 27 4.05 5.44 9.70
N GLU A 28 3.95 4.74 10.83
CA GLU A 28 3.23 5.18 12.01
C GLU A 28 3.72 6.56 12.49
N ARG A 29 5.03 6.72 12.66
CA ARG A 29 5.63 8.01 13.05
C ARG A 29 5.29 9.12 12.06
N THR A 30 5.30 8.81 10.75
CA THR A 30 5.03 9.81 9.71
C THR A 30 3.55 10.21 9.74
N ALA A 31 2.63 9.25 9.83
CA ALA A 31 1.19 9.52 9.93
C ALA A 31 0.87 10.37 11.16
N ASN A 32 1.45 10.04 12.33
CA ASN A 32 1.26 10.80 13.58
C ASN A 32 1.79 12.24 13.49
N LEU A 33 2.87 12.48 12.76
CA LEU A 33 3.36 13.86 12.51
C LEU A 33 2.38 14.65 11.65
N VAL A 34 1.75 14.02 10.66
CA VAL A 34 0.70 14.66 9.85
C VAL A 34 -0.54 14.94 10.68
N LEU A 35 -1.01 13.96 11.46
CA LEU A 35 -2.16 14.11 12.38
C LEU A 35 -1.96 15.23 13.40
N ALA A 36 -0.74 15.43 13.86
CA ALA A 36 -0.38 16.53 14.78
C ALA A 36 -0.38 17.92 14.10
N GLY A 37 -0.73 18.03 12.81
CA GLY A 37 -0.82 19.29 12.09
C GLY A 37 0.54 19.92 11.72
N ASN A 38 1.63 19.15 11.76
CA ASN A 38 2.94 19.67 11.36
C ASN A 38 2.98 19.95 9.85
N ASP A 39 3.65 21.03 9.47
CA ASP A 39 3.92 21.32 8.07
C ASP A 39 4.98 20.38 7.45
N GLU A 40 5.07 20.37 6.12
CA GLU A 40 5.94 19.46 5.37
C GLU A 40 7.42 19.60 5.75
N SER A 41 7.91 20.81 6.05
CA SER A 41 9.30 21.07 6.44
C SER A 41 9.59 20.50 7.82
N SER A 42 8.70 20.78 8.78
CA SER A 42 8.79 20.26 10.16
C SER A 42 8.78 18.74 10.19
N ILE A 43 7.91 18.10 9.38
CA ILE A 43 7.87 16.65 9.23
C ILE A 43 9.19 16.12 8.66
N TYR A 44 9.72 16.77 7.61
CA TYR A 44 10.99 16.37 7.01
C TYR A 44 12.12 16.41 8.05
N ASP A 45 12.25 17.50 8.80
CA ASP A 45 13.28 17.65 9.83
C ASP A 45 13.12 16.65 10.98
N ALA A 46 11.88 16.39 11.39
CA ALA A 46 11.58 15.38 12.41
C ALA A 46 11.98 13.97 11.95
N LEU A 47 11.69 13.62 10.68
CA LEU A 47 12.09 12.34 10.10
C LEU A 47 13.61 12.22 9.91
N GLN A 48 14.29 13.32 9.55
CA GLN A 48 15.76 13.35 9.47
C GLN A 48 16.39 13.01 10.82
N ARG A 49 15.95 13.66 11.91
CA ARG A 49 16.41 13.37 13.27
C ARG A 49 16.07 11.95 13.73
N PHE A 50 14.84 11.51 13.45
CA PHE A 50 14.37 10.18 13.86
C PHE A 50 15.13 9.04 13.18
N LEU A 51 15.52 9.20 11.93
CA LEU A 51 16.22 8.17 11.14
C LEU A 51 17.74 8.25 11.24
N ASP A 52 18.30 9.26 11.90
CA ASP A 52 19.75 9.48 11.96
C ASP A 52 20.50 8.28 12.54
N ASN A 53 20.01 7.73 13.64
CA ASN A 53 20.61 6.58 14.33
C ASN A 53 20.07 5.22 13.88
N LYS A 54 19.06 5.19 12.97
CA LYS A 54 18.36 3.98 12.52
C LYS A 54 18.82 3.47 11.15
N LEU A 55 19.47 4.31 10.37
CA LEU A 55 19.99 3.97 9.05
C LEU A 55 21.51 4.09 9.02
N TYR A 56 22.18 2.95 8.88
CA TYR A 56 23.63 2.90 8.67
C TYR A 56 24.01 3.60 7.35
N GLY A 57 24.92 4.54 7.43
CA GLY A 57 25.52 5.16 6.25
C GLY A 57 25.62 6.66 6.39
N GLY A 58 26.64 7.13 7.11
CA GLY A 58 27.32 8.43 7.04
C GLY A 58 26.47 9.68 6.79
N LYS A 59 26.82 10.73 7.52
CA LYS A 59 26.44 12.15 7.36
C LYS A 59 25.72 12.47 6.04
N ASN A 60 24.60 13.13 6.13
CA ASN A 60 23.82 13.91 5.11
C ASN A 60 24.39 13.93 3.66
N VAL A 61 24.46 12.75 3.02
CA VAL A 61 24.81 12.69 1.60
C VAL A 61 23.51 12.88 0.81
N LYS A 62 23.45 13.97 0.03
CA LYS A 62 22.34 14.23 -0.89
C LYS A 62 22.08 12.99 -1.77
N GLY A 63 20.85 12.46 -1.74
CA GLY A 63 20.50 11.22 -2.42
C GLY A 63 20.86 9.94 -1.67
N GLY A 64 21.27 10.01 -0.40
CA GLY A 64 21.60 8.88 0.46
C GLY A 64 20.41 7.99 0.84
N SER A 65 20.69 6.97 1.64
CA SER A 65 19.65 6.00 2.05
C SER A 65 18.54 6.65 2.84
N ARG A 66 18.86 7.59 3.74
CA ARG A 66 17.92 8.32 4.58
C ARG A 66 16.98 9.20 3.76
N GLU A 67 17.50 10.01 2.83
CA GLU A 67 16.67 10.84 1.97
C GLU A 67 15.68 10.02 1.12
N LYS A 68 16.15 8.91 0.54
CA LYS A 68 15.28 8.02 -0.23
C LYS A 68 14.20 7.36 0.64
N THR A 69 14.50 7.05 1.89
CA THR A 69 13.52 6.54 2.86
C THR A 69 12.49 7.61 3.18
N ILE A 70 12.92 8.83 3.50
CA ILE A 70 12.04 9.97 3.79
C ILE A 70 11.16 10.28 2.57
N ALA A 71 11.72 10.25 1.36
CA ALA A 71 10.95 10.48 0.13
C ALA A 71 9.81 9.45 -0.04
N ILE A 72 10.04 8.17 0.31
CA ILE A 72 9.00 7.14 0.29
C ILE A 72 7.93 7.44 1.33
N LEU A 73 8.30 7.72 2.58
CA LEU A 73 7.37 8.02 3.67
C LEU A 73 6.52 9.26 3.35
N ARG A 74 7.15 10.33 2.83
CA ARG A 74 6.45 11.56 2.41
C ARG A 74 5.45 11.30 1.30
N LYS A 75 5.81 10.50 0.28
CA LYS A 75 4.89 10.16 -0.81
C LYS A 75 3.69 9.36 -0.33
N ILE A 76 3.82 8.59 0.75
CA ILE A 76 2.69 7.83 1.31
C ILE A 76 1.79 8.75 2.14
N TRP A 77 2.33 9.50 3.10
CA TRP A 77 1.52 10.16 4.12
C TRP A 77 1.50 11.69 4.07
N VAL A 78 2.56 12.34 3.56
CA VAL A 78 2.67 13.82 3.63
C VAL A 78 2.20 14.46 2.33
N ARG A 79 2.75 13.99 1.20
CA ARG A 79 2.46 14.53 -0.12
C ARG A 79 2.18 13.41 -1.11
N PRO A 80 1.05 12.72 -0.96
CA PRO A 80 0.66 11.70 -1.92
C PRO A 80 0.30 12.33 -3.28
N PRO A 81 0.19 11.53 -4.34
CA PRO A 81 -0.44 11.96 -5.59
C PRO A 81 -1.79 12.63 -5.34
N ILE A 82 -2.13 13.63 -6.16
CA ILE A 82 -3.30 14.48 -5.94
C ILE A 82 -4.62 13.70 -5.88
N ASP A 83 -4.73 12.64 -6.66
CA ASP A 83 -5.86 11.72 -6.69
C ASP A 83 -6.00 10.85 -5.43
N LEU A 84 -5.00 10.86 -4.54
CA LEU A 84 -4.99 10.10 -3.28
C LEU A 84 -5.12 10.99 -2.04
N ILE A 85 -5.30 12.30 -2.18
CA ILE A 85 -5.37 13.21 -1.04
C ILE A 85 -6.56 12.87 -0.14
N CYS A 86 -7.75 12.71 -0.73
CA CYS A 86 -8.96 12.35 0.03
C CYS A 86 -8.83 10.97 0.69
N LEU A 87 -8.26 9.99 -0.02
CA LEU A 87 -7.97 8.67 0.56
C LEU A 87 -7.03 8.78 1.77
N ARG A 88 -5.95 9.59 1.65
CA ARG A 88 -4.99 9.83 2.73
C ARG A 88 -5.65 10.49 3.93
N ASP A 89 -6.46 11.54 3.72
CA ASP A 89 -7.08 12.30 4.80
C ASP A 89 -8.05 11.42 5.59
N ASN A 90 -8.88 10.64 4.89
CA ASN A 90 -9.79 9.70 5.53
C ASN A 90 -9.03 8.54 6.20
N GLY A 91 -7.92 8.05 5.60
CA GLY A 91 -7.05 7.06 6.24
C GLY A 91 -6.44 7.56 7.55
N LEU A 92 -6.02 8.82 7.62
CA LEU A 92 -5.54 9.46 8.84
C LEU A 92 -6.64 9.59 9.91
N GLU A 93 -7.86 9.96 9.49
CA GLU A 93 -9.01 10.00 10.39
C GLU A 93 -9.30 8.61 10.97
N ILE A 94 -9.33 7.57 10.15
CA ILE A 94 -9.54 6.19 10.61
C ILE A 94 -8.45 5.78 11.61
N LEU A 95 -7.16 6.05 11.30
CA LEU A 95 -6.03 5.77 12.21
C LEU A 95 -6.23 6.37 13.60
N SER A 96 -6.85 7.54 13.72
CA SER A 96 -7.09 8.19 15.02
C SER A 96 -8.19 7.53 15.87
N HIS A 97 -8.94 6.57 15.29
CA HIS A 97 -10.10 5.97 15.94
C HIS A 97 -10.04 4.43 16.09
N ILE A 98 -9.09 3.76 15.44
CA ILE A 98 -8.93 2.31 15.52
C ILE A 98 -7.78 1.92 16.44
N PRO A 99 -7.74 0.69 16.98
CA PRO A 99 -6.63 0.17 17.76
C PRO A 99 -5.31 0.16 16.99
N LEU A 100 -4.19 0.40 17.71
CA LEU A 100 -2.85 0.47 17.12
C LEU A 100 -2.46 -0.78 16.30
N GLU A 101 -2.88 -1.95 16.75
CA GLU A 101 -2.65 -3.23 16.07
C GLU A 101 -3.34 -3.33 14.70
N GLU A 102 -4.38 -2.52 14.46
CA GLU A 102 -5.11 -2.46 13.18
C GLU A 102 -4.53 -1.41 12.24
N HIS A 103 -3.66 -0.50 12.70
CA HIS A 103 -3.05 0.55 11.88
C HIS A 103 -2.31 0.00 10.65
N ILE A 104 -1.81 -1.23 10.75
CA ILE A 104 -1.15 -1.91 9.64
C ILE A 104 -2.04 -2.02 8.39
N ILE A 105 -3.37 -2.12 8.55
CA ILE A 105 -4.34 -2.20 7.45
C ILE A 105 -4.31 -0.90 6.66
N ILE A 106 -4.32 0.22 7.36
CA ILE A 106 -4.33 1.56 6.77
C ILE A 106 -2.95 1.88 6.14
N HIS A 107 -1.87 1.54 6.82
CA HIS A 107 -0.52 1.68 6.24
C HIS A 107 -0.34 0.83 4.98
N TRP A 108 -0.92 -0.39 4.96
CA TRP A 108 -0.92 -1.25 3.79
C TRP A 108 -1.66 -0.62 2.61
N GLY A 109 -2.92 -0.24 2.81
CA GLY A 109 -3.76 0.35 1.76
C GLY A 109 -3.15 1.62 1.19
N MET A 110 -2.66 2.53 2.05
CA MET A 110 -2.04 3.77 1.60
C MET A 110 -0.71 3.54 0.88
N THR A 111 0.13 2.58 1.34
CA THR A 111 1.36 2.21 0.65
C THR A 111 1.07 1.62 -0.73
N MET A 112 0.08 0.76 -0.83
CA MET A 112 -0.37 0.14 -2.07
C MET A 112 -0.88 1.20 -3.07
N ALA A 113 -1.73 2.11 -2.62
CA ALA A 113 -2.27 3.19 -3.45
C ALA A 113 -1.18 4.14 -3.94
N ALA A 114 -0.23 4.54 -3.08
CA ALA A 114 0.87 5.42 -3.43
C ALA A 114 1.92 4.76 -4.35
N TYR A 115 2.07 3.44 -4.24
CA TYR A 115 3.05 2.63 -4.99
C TYR A 115 2.39 1.41 -5.65
N PRO A 116 1.75 1.55 -6.83
CA PRO A 116 1.16 0.41 -7.56
C PRO A 116 2.13 -0.74 -7.81
N PHE A 117 3.42 -0.45 -7.99
CA PHE A 117 4.48 -1.47 -8.07
C PHE A 117 4.51 -2.37 -6.84
N TRP A 118 4.33 -1.79 -5.64
CA TRP A 118 4.27 -2.53 -4.38
C TRP A 118 3.06 -3.48 -4.36
N SER A 119 1.90 -3.01 -4.84
CA SER A 119 0.70 -3.84 -5.00
C SER A 119 0.91 -5.01 -5.97
N ALA A 120 1.60 -4.79 -7.10
CA ALA A 120 1.94 -5.85 -8.04
C ALA A 120 2.84 -6.92 -7.39
N VAL A 121 3.83 -6.52 -6.60
CA VAL A 121 4.68 -7.45 -5.84
C VAL A 121 3.84 -8.23 -4.82
N ALA A 122 2.99 -7.55 -4.04
CA ALA A 122 2.11 -8.18 -3.04
C ALA A 122 1.15 -9.18 -3.70
N MET A 123 0.64 -8.90 -4.90
CA MET A 123 -0.19 -9.80 -5.70
C MET A 123 0.53 -11.12 -6.00
N HIS A 124 1.79 -11.07 -6.45
CA HIS A 124 2.57 -12.27 -6.74
C HIS A 124 2.93 -13.04 -5.47
N ILE A 125 3.26 -12.35 -4.37
CA ILE A 125 3.49 -12.95 -3.05
C ILE A 125 2.23 -13.72 -2.62
N GLY A 126 1.09 -13.05 -2.54
CA GLY A 126 -0.16 -13.65 -2.08
C GLY A 126 -0.61 -14.82 -2.95
N ARG A 127 -0.40 -14.75 -4.29
CA ARG A 127 -0.68 -15.87 -5.21
C ARG A 127 0.18 -17.08 -4.87
N GLN A 128 1.48 -16.92 -4.63
CA GLN A 128 2.36 -18.02 -4.24
C GLN A 128 1.98 -18.60 -2.88
N LEU A 129 1.73 -17.75 -1.88
CA LEU A 129 1.30 -18.18 -0.55
C LEU A 129 0.01 -19.01 -0.61
N ARG A 130 -0.95 -18.59 -1.44
CA ARG A 130 -2.22 -19.30 -1.62
C ARG A 130 -2.04 -20.67 -2.29
N LEU A 131 -1.15 -20.77 -3.29
CA LEU A 131 -0.98 -21.98 -4.09
C LEU A 131 -0.07 -23.01 -3.44
N GLN A 132 0.96 -22.60 -2.71
CA GLN A 132 2.01 -23.50 -2.22
C GLN A 132 2.44 -23.25 -0.78
N GLY A 133 1.75 -22.37 -0.04
CA GLY A 133 2.05 -22.04 1.35
C GLY A 133 3.35 -21.27 1.58
N THR A 134 4.16 -21.07 0.54
CA THR A 134 5.44 -20.36 0.60
C THR A 134 5.57 -19.34 -0.53
N THR A 135 6.47 -18.38 -0.38
CA THR A 135 6.80 -17.42 -1.45
C THR A 135 8.32 -17.25 -1.57
N SER A 136 8.80 -17.11 -2.80
CA SER A 136 10.21 -16.98 -3.14
C SER A 136 10.52 -15.62 -3.72
N VAL A 137 11.53 -14.93 -3.15
CA VAL A 137 12.02 -13.64 -3.69
C VAL A 137 12.41 -13.78 -5.16
N GLY A 138 13.17 -14.82 -5.52
CA GLY A 138 13.62 -15.02 -6.91
C GLY A 138 12.49 -15.28 -7.89
N GLN A 139 11.46 -16.05 -7.50
CA GLN A 139 10.30 -16.29 -8.36
C GLN A 139 9.46 -15.02 -8.55
N VAL A 140 9.25 -14.24 -7.49
CA VAL A 140 8.52 -12.96 -7.59
C VAL A 140 9.33 -11.95 -8.42
N GLN A 141 10.66 -11.86 -8.22
CA GLN A 141 11.51 -11.00 -9.05
C GLN A 141 11.37 -11.34 -10.53
N ARG A 142 11.42 -12.60 -10.91
CA ARG A 142 11.26 -13.03 -12.31
C ARG A 142 9.91 -12.56 -12.87
N ARG A 143 8.80 -12.81 -12.18
CA ARG A 143 7.46 -12.39 -12.62
C ARG A 143 7.29 -10.88 -12.72
N ILE A 144 7.85 -10.14 -11.79
CA ILE A 144 7.83 -8.68 -11.83
C ILE A 144 8.73 -8.14 -12.96
N SER A 145 9.87 -8.78 -13.23
CA SER A 145 10.74 -8.38 -14.34
C SER A 145 10.09 -8.60 -15.72
N GLU A 146 9.25 -9.62 -15.88
CA GLU A 146 8.44 -9.83 -17.09
C GLU A 146 7.49 -8.63 -17.33
N GLN A 147 6.97 -8.01 -16.30
CA GLN A 147 6.02 -6.87 -16.39
C GLN A 147 6.70 -5.49 -16.44
N TYR A 148 7.77 -5.29 -15.66
CA TYR A 148 8.43 -3.99 -15.48
C TYR A 148 9.80 -3.88 -16.15
N GLY A 149 10.24 -4.94 -16.83
CA GLY A 149 11.54 -5.02 -17.49
C GLY A 149 12.67 -5.49 -16.57
N GLU A 150 13.69 -6.09 -17.15
CA GLU A 150 14.88 -6.59 -16.46
C GLU A 150 15.84 -5.43 -16.11
N ARG A 151 15.63 -4.83 -14.94
CA ARG A 151 16.46 -3.74 -14.41
C ARG A 151 16.85 -4.04 -12.98
N GLY A 152 18.09 -3.76 -12.60
CA GLY A 152 18.55 -3.94 -11.21
C GLY A 152 17.69 -3.22 -10.17
N ALA A 153 17.07 -2.09 -10.54
CA ALA A 153 16.13 -1.36 -9.70
C ALA A 153 14.86 -2.18 -9.37
N VAL A 154 14.36 -2.99 -10.31
CA VAL A 154 13.19 -3.88 -10.11
C VAL A 154 13.53 -4.94 -9.06
N SER A 155 14.63 -5.68 -9.28
CA SER A 155 15.07 -6.73 -8.35
C SER A 155 15.35 -6.20 -6.95
N LEU A 156 15.98 -5.02 -6.84
CA LEU A 156 16.23 -4.37 -5.55
C LEU A 156 14.92 -3.99 -4.86
N ALA A 157 13.96 -3.40 -5.58
CA ALA A 157 12.68 -2.98 -5.02
C ALA A 157 11.87 -4.18 -4.51
N VAL A 158 11.78 -5.28 -5.28
CA VAL A 158 11.13 -6.52 -4.82
C VAL A 158 11.76 -7.01 -3.52
N GLN A 159 13.10 -7.06 -3.46
CA GLN A 159 13.80 -7.48 -2.23
C GLN A 159 13.48 -6.57 -1.04
N LYS A 160 13.41 -5.22 -1.25
CA LYS A 160 13.07 -4.28 -0.18
C LYS A 160 11.63 -4.42 0.28
N ILE A 161 10.69 -4.74 -0.60
CA ILE A 161 9.30 -5.04 -0.23
C ILE A 161 9.23 -6.30 0.64
N PHE A 162 9.90 -7.39 0.26
CA PHE A 162 9.95 -8.60 1.11
C PHE A 162 10.52 -8.31 2.51
N LEU A 163 11.57 -7.49 2.58
CA LEU A 163 12.16 -7.10 3.87
C LEU A 163 11.22 -6.22 4.69
N SER A 164 10.45 -5.32 4.06
CA SER A 164 9.44 -4.52 4.73
C SER A 164 8.29 -5.40 5.24
N LEU A 165 7.78 -6.32 4.43
CA LEU A 165 6.71 -7.24 4.84
C LEU A 165 7.14 -8.17 5.98
N ALA A 166 8.42 -8.57 6.01
CA ALA A 166 8.97 -9.35 7.12
C ALA A 166 9.14 -8.50 8.39
N ASP A 167 9.53 -7.22 8.28
CA ASP A 167 9.59 -6.28 9.39
C ASP A 167 8.20 -5.98 9.97
N TRP A 168 7.17 -5.91 9.11
CA TRP A 168 5.76 -5.74 9.53
C TRP A 168 5.17 -7.02 10.13
N GLY A 169 5.92 -8.12 10.20
CA GLY A 169 5.47 -9.41 10.70
C GLY A 169 4.54 -10.18 9.77
N LEU A 170 4.29 -9.69 8.55
CA LEU A 170 3.36 -10.30 7.58
C LEU A 170 3.98 -11.48 6.83
N LEU A 171 5.31 -11.55 6.78
CA LEU A 171 6.07 -12.67 6.26
C LEU A 171 7.09 -13.14 7.30
N ARG A 172 7.28 -14.44 7.43
CA ARG A 172 8.34 -15.05 8.25
C ARG A 172 9.37 -15.71 7.36
N ARG A 173 10.64 -15.49 7.68
CA ARG A 173 11.77 -16.16 7.01
C ARG A 173 11.77 -17.64 7.35
N THR A 174 12.16 -18.47 6.39
CA THR A 174 12.46 -19.89 6.61
C THR A 174 13.98 -20.10 6.75
N ALA A 175 14.39 -21.34 7.03
CA ALA A 175 15.82 -21.72 6.99
C ALA A 175 16.41 -21.56 5.58
N ASN A 176 15.59 -21.68 4.54
CA ASN A 176 16.03 -21.52 3.15
C ASN A 176 16.06 -20.02 2.79
N ARG A 177 17.25 -19.54 2.40
CA ARG A 177 17.45 -18.13 2.03
C ARG A 177 16.52 -17.72 0.89
N GLY A 178 15.81 -16.60 1.08
CA GLY A 178 14.91 -16.04 0.06
C GLY A 178 13.55 -16.71 -0.02
N ILE A 179 13.25 -17.66 0.86
CA ILE A 179 11.93 -18.31 0.99
C ILE A 179 11.26 -17.79 2.26
N TYR A 180 9.97 -17.45 2.12
CA TYR A 180 9.14 -16.93 3.20
C TYR A 180 7.83 -17.71 3.29
N VAL A 181 7.27 -17.73 4.49
CA VAL A 181 5.94 -18.26 4.81
C VAL A 181 5.04 -17.17 5.35
N PRO A 182 3.71 -17.36 5.40
CA PRO A 182 2.82 -16.38 6.02
C PRO A 182 3.22 -16.07 7.46
N GLY A 183 3.13 -14.80 7.84
CA GLY A 183 3.28 -14.33 9.20
C GLY A 183 1.93 -14.05 9.85
N LEU A 184 1.77 -12.83 10.41
CA LEU A 184 0.53 -12.36 11.00
C LEU A 184 -0.56 -12.21 9.94
N SER A 185 -1.80 -12.46 10.35
CA SER A 185 -3.00 -12.26 9.54
C SER A 185 -4.05 -11.55 10.40
N PHE A 186 -4.76 -10.60 9.80
CA PHE A 186 -5.72 -9.73 10.48
C PHE A 186 -7.12 -9.94 9.92
N ALA A 187 -8.11 -10.08 10.80
CA ALA A 187 -9.52 -10.04 10.41
C ALA A 187 -9.97 -8.58 10.41
N ILE A 188 -10.64 -8.15 9.35
CA ILE A 188 -11.18 -6.80 9.23
C ILE A 188 -12.69 -6.89 9.35
N ASN A 189 -13.24 -6.26 10.41
CA ASN A 189 -14.66 -6.28 10.73
C ASN A 189 -15.32 -4.88 10.62
N ASP A 190 -14.54 -3.80 10.83
CA ASP A 190 -15.07 -2.44 10.73
C ASP A 190 -15.37 -2.11 9.25
N ILE A 191 -16.65 -1.84 8.98
CA ILE A 191 -17.13 -1.52 7.63
C ILE A 191 -16.47 -0.29 7.02
N ARG A 192 -16.07 0.70 7.83
CA ARG A 192 -15.40 1.92 7.38
C ARG A 192 -13.98 1.58 6.90
N VAL A 193 -13.27 0.72 7.65
CA VAL A 193 -11.93 0.22 7.28
C VAL A 193 -12.01 -0.60 6.00
N ILE A 194 -13.04 -1.48 5.85
CA ILE A 194 -13.25 -2.27 4.64
C ILE A 194 -13.52 -1.35 3.44
N ALA A 195 -14.44 -0.39 3.57
CA ALA A 195 -14.78 0.55 2.50
C ALA A 195 -13.55 1.37 2.07
N TRP A 196 -12.79 1.88 3.02
CA TRP A 196 -11.56 2.61 2.76
C TRP A 196 -10.49 1.74 2.05
N LEU A 197 -10.32 0.49 2.48
CA LEU A 197 -9.37 -0.44 1.86
C LEU A 197 -9.80 -0.79 0.44
N VAL A 198 -11.10 -0.97 0.19
CA VAL A 198 -11.65 -1.17 -1.16
C VAL A 198 -11.35 0.04 -2.06
N GLU A 199 -11.57 1.26 -1.56
CA GLU A 199 -11.22 2.49 -2.30
C GLU A 199 -9.72 2.52 -2.64
N ALA A 200 -8.84 2.17 -1.68
CA ALA A 200 -7.40 2.08 -1.93
C ALA A 200 -7.06 1.09 -3.06
N PHE A 201 -7.78 -0.03 -3.16
CA PHE A 201 -7.66 -0.98 -4.27
C PHE A 201 -8.11 -0.41 -5.60
N LEU A 202 -9.25 0.26 -5.63
CA LEU A 202 -9.76 0.89 -6.85
C LEU A 202 -8.78 1.91 -7.41
N HIS A 203 -8.06 2.65 -6.56
CA HIS A 203 -6.99 3.55 -6.98
C HIS A 203 -5.76 2.85 -7.60
N VAL A 204 -5.57 1.58 -7.35
CA VAL A 204 -4.49 0.77 -7.95
C VAL A 204 -4.96 0.07 -9.23
N HIS A 205 -6.26 -0.16 -9.37
CA HIS A 205 -6.82 -0.86 -10.51
C HIS A 205 -7.01 0.08 -11.69
N GLN A 206 -6.40 -0.24 -12.84
CA GLN A 206 -6.50 0.57 -14.05
C GLN A 206 -7.69 0.20 -14.95
N GLY A 207 -8.40 -0.86 -14.62
CA GLY A 207 -9.43 -1.47 -15.47
C GLY A 207 -10.86 -0.97 -15.27
N GLY A 208 -11.08 0.11 -14.50
CA GLY A 208 -12.43 0.62 -14.22
C GLY A 208 -13.13 -0.15 -13.08
N PRO A 209 -14.46 -0.38 -13.17
CA PRO A 209 -15.21 -1.06 -12.13
C PRO A 209 -14.67 -2.45 -11.77
N LEU A 210 -14.69 -2.79 -10.50
CA LEU A 210 -14.30 -4.11 -10.00
C LEU A 210 -15.50 -4.82 -9.38
N MET A 211 -15.66 -6.10 -9.71
CA MET A 211 -16.63 -6.96 -9.04
C MET A 211 -16.24 -7.11 -7.56
N LEU A 212 -17.21 -6.96 -6.66
CA LEU A 212 -16.97 -7.00 -5.21
C LEU A 212 -16.29 -8.29 -4.76
N ASP A 213 -16.78 -9.44 -5.23
CA ASP A 213 -16.19 -10.74 -4.90
C ASP A 213 -14.74 -10.87 -5.41
N ALA A 214 -14.43 -10.27 -6.56
CA ALA A 214 -13.07 -10.25 -7.08
C ALA A 214 -12.14 -9.43 -6.18
N ILE A 215 -12.60 -8.30 -5.62
CA ILE A 215 -11.83 -7.49 -4.68
C ILE A 215 -11.48 -8.29 -3.43
N PHE A 216 -12.45 -8.95 -2.79
CA PHE A 216 -12.22 -9.71 -1.56
C PHE A 216 -11.32 -10.94 -1.77
N ASN A 217 -11.26 -11.45 -3.00
CA ASN A 217 -10.42 -12.56 -3.38
C ASN A 217 -9.05 -12.17 -3.96
N LEU A 218 -8.68 -10.88 -3.96
CA LEU A 218 -7.40 -10.44 -4.48
C LEU A 218 -6.23 -11.06 -3.70
N PRO A 219 -5.28 -11.70 -4.37
CA PRO A 219 -4.08 -12.24 -3.70
C PRO A 219 -3.26 -11.17 -2.97
N SER A 220 -3.30 -9.93 -3.42
CA SER A 220 -2.62 -8.82 -2.75
C SER A 220 -3.18 -8.49 -1.36
N LEU A 221 -4.32 -9.06 -0.98
CA LEU A 221 -4.89 -9.01 0.38
C LEU A 221 -4.42 -10.14 1.30
N PHE A 222 -3.42 -10.91 0.92
CA PHE A 222 -3.02 -12.14 1.62
C PHE A 222 -2.90 -12.03 3.15
N PRO A 223 -2.53 -10.89 3.77
CA PRO A 223 -2.46 -10.81 5.22
C PRO A 223 -3.81 -10.48 5.87
N PHE A 224 -4.85 -10.17 5.08
CA PHE A 224 -6.14 -9.73 5.59
C PHE A 224 -7.25 -10.71 5.24
N ARG A 225 -8.14 -10.94 6.19
CA ARG A 225 -9.40 -11.66 6.03
C ARG A 225 -10.53 -10.67 6.22
N ILE A 226 -11.24 -10.37 5.15
CA ILE A 226 -12.36 -9.45 5.16
C ILE A 226 -13.63 -10.27 5.33
N ASN A 227 -14.43 -9.93 6.34
CA ASN A 227 -15.77 -10.51 6.47
C ASN A 227 -16.64 -10.08 5.27
N PRO A 228 -17.47 -10.98 4.73
CA PRO A 228 -18.35 -10.66 3.63
C PRO A 228 -19.25 -9.47 3.96
N VAL A 229 -19.26 -8.46 3.09
CA VAL A 229 -20.11 -7.27 3.17
C VAL A 229 -20.72 -7.02 1.80
N SER A 230 -21.93 -6.44 1.77
CA SER A 230 -22.58 -6.08 0.50
C SER A 230 -22.08 -4.76 -0.06
N ALA A 231 -22.21 -4.57 -1.37
CA ALA A 231 -21.88 -3.31 -2.04
C ALA A 231 -22.67 -2.14 -1.45
N GLY A 232 -23.95 -2.34 -1.13
CA GLY A 232 -24.78 -1.31 -0.51
C GLY A 232 -24.31 -0.90 0.90
N GLN A 233 -23.70 -1.80 1.67
CA GLN A 233 -23.09 -1.45 2.95
C GLN A 233 -21.81 -0.61 2.76
N LEU A 234 -21.00 -0.93 1.76
CA LEU A 234 -19.78 -0.19 1.46
C LEU A 234 -20.09 1.23 0.97
N VAL A 235 -21.05 1.39 0.08
CA VAL A 235 -21.49 2.71 -0.42
C VAL A 235 -22.07 3.57 0.71
N LYS A 236 -22.79 2.97 1.66
CA LYS A 236 -23.28 3.70 2.85
C LYS A 236 -22.15 4.12 3.80
N ALA A 237 -21.05 3.36 3.83
CA ALA A 237 -19.90 3.61 4.70
C ALA A 237 -18.88 4.59 4.09
N SER A 238 -18.95 4.90 2.80
CA SER A 238 -18.03 5.81 2.11
C SER A 238 -18.74 6.62 1.03
N GLU A 239 -18.68 7.94 1.12
CA GLU A 239 -19.23 8.87 0.11
C GLU A 239 -18.46 8.84 -1.22
N ARG A 240 -17.31 8.15 -1.26
CA ARG A 240 -16.46 8.04 -2.45
C ARG A 240 -16.55 6.71 -3.17
N LEU A 241 -17.41 5.81 -2.72
CA LEU A 241 -17.72 4.57 -3.41
C LEU A 241 -19.09 4.62 -4.02
N ASP A 242 -19.19 4.24 -5.28
CA ASP A 242 -20.45 3.96 -5.97
C ASP A 242 -20.50 2.47 -6.35
N ALA A 243 -21.73 1.95 -6.44
CA ALA A 243 -21.95 0.56 -6.84
C ALA A 243 -23.04 0.49 -7.90
N PHE A 244 -22.92 -0.48 -8.79
CA PHE A 244 -23.98 -0.87 -9.72
C PHE A 244 -23.99 -2.38 -9.91
N SER A 245 -25.16 -2.94 -10.20
CA SER A 245 -25.32 -4.38 -10.41
C SER A 245 -25.53 -4.69 -11.88
N VAL A 246 -24.88 -5.74 -12.36
CA VAL A 246 -25.06 -6.29 -13.71
C VAL A 246 -25.59 -7.71 -13.58
N GLY A 247 -26.90 -7.87 -13.34
CA GLY A 247 -27.52 -9.16 -13.08
C GLY A 247 -27.54 -9.55 -11.58
N ILE A 248 -28.04 -10.75 -11.28
CA ILE A 248 -28.22 -11.23 -9.92
C ILE A 248 -26.85 -11.58 -9.30
N GLY A 249 -26.51 -10.94 -8.20
CA GLY A 249 -25.29 -11.23 -7.42
C GLY A 249 -23.98 -10.72 -8.06
N GLN A 250 -24.04 -9.83 -9.06
CA GLN A 250 -22.86 -9.24 -9.70
C GLN A 250 -22.79 -7.73 -9.40
N ASP A 251 -22.34 -7.43 -8.19
CA ASP A 251 -22.13 -6.04 -7.76
C ASP A 251 -20.72 -5.57 -8.13
N PHE A 252 -20.67 -4.42 -8.79
CA PHE A 252 -19.43 -3.73 -9.17
C PHE A 252 -19.28 -2.47 -8.34
N LEU A 253 -18.04 -2.20 -7.93
CA LEU A 253 -17.65 -0.99 -7.22
C LEU A 253 -16.79 -0.11 -8.11
N VAL A 254 -16.98 1.20 -7.97
CA VAL A 254 -16.18 2.23 -8.62
C VAL A 254 -15.88 3.35 -7.61
N ILE A 255 -14.86 4.16 -7.91
CA ILE A 255 -14.66 5.42 -7.21
C ILE A 255 -15.73 6.38 -7.72
N GLY A 256 -16.62 6.84 -6.84
CA GLY A 256 -17.64 7.82 -7.11
C GLY A 256 -17.04 9.15 -7.57
N LYS A 257 -17.77 9.88 -8.38
CA LYS A 257 -17.39 11.27 -8.69
C LYS A 257 -17.61 12.09 -7.42
N ALA A 258 -16.57 12.75 -6.94
CA ALA A 258 -16.72 13.76 -5.90
C ALA A 258 -17.71 14.83 -6.44
N ASN A 259 -18.87 14.97 -5.76
CA ASN A 259 -19.79 16.07 -6.01
C ASN A 259 -19.17 17.40 -5.58
#